data_d57d15ebedb91aff559c0d513da4b0dd
#
_entry.id   d57d15ebedb91aff559c0d513da4b0dd
#
_cell.length_a   1.000
_cell.length_b   1.000
_cell.length_c   1.000
_cell.angle_alpha   90.00
_cell.angle_beta   90.00
_cell.angle_gamma   90.00
#
_symmetry.space_group_name_H-M   'P 1'
#
loop_
_entity.id
_entity.type
_entity.pdbx_description
1 polymer ?
#
loop_
_entity_poly.entity_id
_entity_poly.type
_entity_poly.pdbx_seq_one_letter_code
_entity_poly.pdbx_strand_id
1 'polypeptide(L)'
;MIKKPVIGISGCLGGSAVRFDGGHKRDDFLMDKLVEWVTFRPVCPEMAIGLPVPRPALRLVRSKQGNIRMCFSHDQNEDVTERMTEFSRSYMDKLKDVSGFVVCAKSPSCGMERVRVYDENGNRGRKDGVGLFTSTLMEKFSWLPVE
;
A
#
# COMPACT_ATOMS: atom_id res chain seq x y z
N MET A 1 -15.45 -25.77 15.91
CA MET A 1 -14.70 -24.50 16.13
C MET A 1 -14.80 -23.62 14.88
N ILE A 2 -15.27 -22.40 15.02
CA ILE A 2 -15.41 -21.48 13.89
C ILE A 2 -14.05 -20.81 13.65
N LYS A 3 -13.53 -20.98 12.43
CA LYS A 3 -12.29 -20.33 12.03
C LYS A 3 -12.56 -18.89 11.67
N LYS A 4 -11.79 -17.94 12.23
CA LYS A 4 -11.90 -16.53 11.91
C LYS A 4 -11.46 -16.26 10.48
N PRO A 5 -12.15 -15.37 9.74
CA PRO A 5 -11.66 -14.97 8.43
C PRO A 5 -10.32 -14.24 8.53
N VAL A 6 -9.48 -14.41 7.52
CA VAL A 6 -8.19 -13.72 7.43
C VAL A 6 -8.37 -12.43 6.63
N ILE A 7 -7.97 -11.32 7.23
CA ILE A 7 -8.04 -10.00 6.61
C ILE A 7 -6.61 -9.46 6.47
N GLY A 8 -6.22 -9.14 5.25
CA GLY A 8 -4.95 -8.44 5.03
C GLY A 8 -5.04 -7.01 5.53
N ILE A 9 -3.94 -6.45 5.97
CA ILE A 9 -3.91 -5.08 6.50
C ILE A 9 -2.57 -4.41 6.22
N SER A 10 -2.61 -3.13 5.86
CA SER A 10 -1.39 -2.33 5.80
C SER A 10 -0.76 -2.27 7.20
N GLY A 11 0.54 -2.60 7.29
CA GLY A 11 1.22 -2.79 8.57
C GLY A 11 1.11 -1.60 9.53
N CYS A 12 1.13 -0.36 9.00
CA CYS A 12 1.04 0.83 9.85
C CYS A 12 -0.32 0.98 10.55
N LEU A 13 -1.40 0.43 9.97
CA LEU A 13 -2.72 0.46 10.60
C LEU A 13 -2.79 -0.47 11.82
N GLY A 14 -1.98 -1.50 11.85
CA GLY A 14 -1.83 -2.40 12.98
C GLY A 14 -0.90 -1.87 14.08
N GLY A 15 -0.36 -0.66 13.91
CA GLY A 15 0.52 -0.06 14.90
C GLY A 15 2.01 -0.33 14.68
N SER A 16 2.38 -1.04 13.60
CA SER A 16 3.80 -1.23 13.27
C SER A 16 4.43 0.09 12.84
N ALA A 17 5.60 0.40 13.36
CA ALA A 17 6.32 1.65 13.07
C ALA A 17 7.06 1.55 11.73
N VAL A 18 6.30 1.37 10.63
CA VAL A 18 6.83 1.07 9.30
C VAL A 18 6.63 2.18 8.28
N ARG A 19 6.06 3.31 8.69
CA ARG A 19 5.91 4.46 7.80
C ARG A 19 7.26 5.09 7.53
N PHE A 20 7.34 5.89 6.45
CA PHE A 20 8.59 6.51 6.01
C PHE A 20 9.27 7.36 7.11
N ASP A 21 8.49 7.94 8.01
CA ASP A 21 8.97 8.76 9.12
C ASP A 21 9.29 7.97 10.39
N GLY A 22 9.17 6.64 10.34
CA GLY A 22 9.34 5.77 11.51
C GLY A 22 8.11 5.67 12.38
N GLY A 23 6.99 6.25 11.96
CA GLY A 23 5.74 6.23 12.70
C GLY A 23 4.77 5.14 12.25
N HIS A 24 3.54 5.26 12.74
CA HIS A 24 2.45 4.35 12.39
C HIS A 24 1.14 5.13 12.25
N LYS A 25 0.11 4.45 11.78
CA LYS A 25 -1.26 4.96 11.72
C LYS A 25 -2.23 3.95 12.34
N ARG A 26 -1.90 3.47 13.54
CA ARG A 26 -2.73 2.48 14.23
C ARG A 26 -4.20 2.92 14.23
N ASP A 27 -5.06 2.05 13.75
CA ASP A 27 -6.49 2.27 13.74
C ASP A 27 -7.10 1.57 14.95
N ASP A 28 -7.62 2.34 15.89
CA ASP A 28 -8.11 1.80 17.16
C ASP A 28 -9.34 0.91 16.98
N PHE A 29 -10.22 1.22 16.04
CA PHE A 29 -11.37 0.36 15.78
C PHE A 29 -10.92 -1.02 15.31
N LEU A 30 -9.98 -1.06 14.36
CA LEU A 30 -9.47 -2.33 13.84
C LEU A 30 -8.77 -3.14 14.93
N MET A 31 -7.91 -2.50 15.69
CA MET A 31 -7.04 -3.18 16.65
C MET A 31 -7.73 -3.50 17.98
N ASP A 32 -8.71 -2.72 18.38
CA ASP A 32 -9.40 -2.90 19.66
C ASP A 32 -10.74 -3.63 19.53
N LYS A 33 -11.37 -3.57 18.36
CA LYS A 33 -12.71 -4.12 18.14
C LYS A 33 -12.71 -5.26 17.12
N LEU A 34 -12.34 -4.95 15.88
CA LEU A 34 -12.45 -5.93 14.79
C LEU A 34 -11.53 -7.13 15.00
N VAL A 35 -10.39 -6.93 15.65
CA VAL A 35 -9.40 -7.99 15.92
C VAL A 35 -10.00 -9.19 16.67
N GLU A 36 -11.08 -9.01 17.40
CA GLU A 36 -11.77 -10.12 18.10
C GLU A 36 -12.45 -11.09 17.12
N TRP A 37 -12.79 -10.62 15.92
CA TRP A 37 -13.61 -11.35 14.95
C TRP A 37 -12.84 -11.85 13.74
N VAL A 38 -11.64 -11.34 13.51
CA VAL A 38 -10.84 -11.67 12.33
C VAL A 38 -9.39 -11.94 12.73
N THR A 39 -8.66 -12.62 11.85
CA THR A 39 -7.20 -12.73 11.96
C THR A 39 -6.59 -11.75 10.96
N PHE A 40 -5.79 -10.82 11.42
CA PHE A 40 -5.11 -9.86 10.55
C PHE A 40 -3.78 -10.43 10.03
N ARG A 41 -3.52 -10.20 8.75
CA ARG A 41 -2.24 -10.50 8.12
C ARG A 41 -1.62 -9.19 7.64
N PRO A 42 -0.64 -8.62 8.39
CA PRO A 42 -0.06 -7.34 8.01
C PRO A 42 0.94 -7.48 6.87
N VAL A 43 1.01 -6.44 6.04
CA VAL A 43 2.03 -6.28 5.03
C VAL A 43 2.40 -4.81 4.91
N CYS A 44 3.69 -4.53 4.76
CA CYS A 44 4.17 -3.20 4.40
C CYS A 44 4.98 -3.34 3.11
N PRO A 45 4.38 -2.99 1.96
CA PRO A 45 5.08 -3.17 0.68
C PRO A 45 6.40 -2.41 0.59
N GLU A 46 6.50 -1.23 1.17
CA GLU A 46 7.75 -0.45 1.12
C GLU A 46 8.86 -1.11 1.92
N MET A 47 8.56 -1.66 3.09
CA MET A 47 9.53 -2.44 3.85
C MET A 47 9.90 -3.73 3.12
N ALA A 48 8.93 -4.36 2.50
CA ALA A 48 9.12 -5.64 1.81
C ALA A 48 10.06 -5.54 0.61
N ILE A 49 10.10 -4.39 -0.06
CA ILE A 49 11.08 -4.18 -1.15
C ILE A 49 12.44 -3.72 -0.65
N GLY A 50 12.66 -3.72 0.66
CA GLY A 50 13.95 -3.46 1.26
C GLY A 50 14.23 -2.01 1.62
N LEU A 51 13.22 -1.15 1.64
CA LEU A 51 13.42 0.24 2.02
C LEU A 51 13.58 0.36 3.55
N PRO A 52 14.49 1.20 4.02
CA PRO A 52 14.70 1.38 5.46
C PRO A 52 13.59 2.21 6.12
N VAL A 53 13.62 2.25 7.44
CA VAL A 53 12.80 3.15 8.27
C VAL A 53 13.73 3.90 9.20
N PRO A 54 13.76 5.22 9.28
CA PRO A 54 13.03 6.12 8.38
C PRO A 54 13.59 6.14 6.95
N ARG A 55 12.82 6.66 6.03
CA ARG A 55 13.22 6.80 4.63
C ARG A 55 12.59 8.05 4.02
N PRO A 56 13.11 8.56 2.89
CA PRO A 56 12.44 9.63 2.16
C PRO A 56 11.05 9.17 1.70
N ALA A 57 10.09 10.08 1.66
CA ALA A 57 8.74 9.77 1.21
C ALA A 57 8.74 9.36 -0.26
N LEU A 58 7.86 8.44 -0.61
CA LEU A 58 7.59 8.06 -2.00
C LEU A 58 6.37 8.81 -2.51
N ARG A 59 6.28 8.92 -3.82
CA ARG A 59 5.11 9.52 -4.48
C ARG A 59 4.88 8.87 -5.83
N LEU A 60 3.62 8.97 -6.30
CA LEU A 60 3.28 8.58 -7.66
C LEU A 60 3.53 9.77 -8.59
N VAL A 61 4.10 9.49 -9.76
CA VAL A 61 4.42 10.49 -10.77
C VAL A 61 3.85 10.04 -12.11
N ARG A 62 3.12 10.92 -12.79
CA ARG A 62 2.58 10.66 -14.12
C ARG A 62 3.51 11.26 -15.16
N SER A 63 3.98 10.44 -16.09
CA SER A 63 4.76 10.90 -17.23
C SER A 63 3.89 11.64 -18.24
N LYS A 64 4.52 12.33 -19.18
CA LYS A 64 3.80 12.99 -20.29
C LYS A 64 3.00 12.01 -21.13
N GLN A 65 3.45 10.75 -21.20
CA GLN A 65 2.75 9.68 -21.89
C GLN A 65 1.62 9.05 -21.07
N GLY A 66 1.43 9.50 -19.83
CA GLY A 66 0.38 8.99 -18.95
C GLY A 66 0.75 7.80 -18.09
N ASN A 67 1.99 7.34 -18.14
CA ASN A 67 2.45 6.22 -17.33
C ASN A 67 2.68 6.65 -15.87
N ILE A 68 2.30 5.80 -14.93
CA ILE A 68 2.48 6.06 -13.49
C ILE A 68 3.73 5.35 -13.01
N ARG A 69 4.60 6.11 -12.33
CA ARG A 69 5.80 5.59 -11.68
C ARG A 69 5.76 5.90 -10.19
N MET A 70 6.45 5.10 -9.40
CA MET A 70 6.65 5.35 -7.96
C MET A 70 8.11 5.75 -7.74
N CYS A 71 8.32 6.96 -7.27
CA CYS A 71 9.64 7.55 -7.09
C CYS A 71 9.78 8.17 -5.72
N PHE A 72 11.02 8.41 -5.28
CA PHE A 72 11.26 9.20 -4.08
C PHE A 72 10.88 10.67 -4.33
N SER A 73 10.33 11.30 -3.30
CA SER A 73 9.84 12.69 -3.41
C SER A 73 10.97 13.70 -3.67
N HIS A 74 12.19 13.38 -3.24
CA HIS A 74 13.35 14.27 -3.41
C HIS A 74 14.12 14.01 -4.71
N ASP A 75 13.90 12.86 -5.35
CA ASP A 75 14.62 12.49 -6.57
C ASP A 75 13.79 11.52 -7.41
N GLN A 76 13.22 12.04 -8.51
CA GLN A 76 12.41 11.23 -9.42
C GLN A 76 13.23 10.18 -10.19
N ASN A 77 14.54 10.32 -10.23
CA ASN A 77 15.40 9.33 -10.85
C ASN A 77 15.56 8.07 -10.00
N GLU A 78 15.28 8.17 -8.70
CA GLU A 78 15.21 7.02 -7.80
C GLU A 78 13.81 6.41 -7.89
N ASP A 79 13.64 5.52 -8.85
CA ASP A 79 12.36 4.91 -9.23
C ASP A 79 12.29 3.49 -8.68
N VAL A 80 11.26 3.18 -7.92
CA VAL A 80 11.05 1.85 -7.34
C VAL A 80 9.86 1.12 -7.95
N THR A 81 9.36 1.59 -9.09
CA THR A 81 8.18 1.02 -9.76
C THR A 81 8.32 -0.46 -10.04
N GLU A 82 9.42 -0.87 -10.66
CA GLU A 82 9.66 -2.28 -10.98
C GLU A 82 9.74 -3.16 -9.74
N ARG A 83 10.50 -2.70 -8.74
CA ARG A 83 10.66 -3.45 -7.48
C ARG A 83 9.32 -3.64 -6.80
N MET A 84 8.51 -2.58 -6.74
CA MET A 84 7.17 -2.65 -6.12
C MET A 84 6.24 -3.53 -6.96
N THR A 85 6.27 -3.43 -8.27
CA THR A 85 5.43 -4.24 -9.16
C THR A 85 5.77 -5.73 -9.05
N GLU A 86 7.04 -6.07 -9.06
CA GLU A 86 7.49 -7.46 -8.89
C GLU A 86 7.10 -8.03 -7.54
N PHE A 87 7.36 -7.28 -6.47
CA PHE A 87 6.96 -7.70 -5.14
C PHE A 87 5.45 -7.93 -5.08
N SER A 88 4.66 -6.98 -5.58
CA SER A 88 3.21 -7.05 -5.52
C SER A 88 2.69 -8.30 -6.23
N ARG A 89 3.20 -8.57 -7.42
CA ARG A 89 2.78 -9.75 -8.19
C ARG A 89 3.12 -11.06 -7.49
N SER A 90 4.34 -11.17 -6.96
CA SER A 90 4.77 -12.40 -6.28
C SER A 90 4.04 -12.60 -4.96
N TYR A 91 3.74 -11.52 -4.26
CA TYR A 91 3.07 -11.59 -2.95
C TYR A 91 1.61 -12.06 -3.05
N MET A 92 0.98 -11.89 -4.21
CA MET A 92 -0.41 -12.31 -4.41
C MET A 92 -0.63 -13.79 -4.12
N ASP A 93 0.37 -14.64 -4.34
CA ASP A 93 0.27 -16.07 -4.01
C ASP A 93 0.07 -16.31 -2.51
N LYS A 94 0.53 -15.40 -1.67
CA LYS A 94 0.37 -15.49 -0.21
C LYS A 94 -0.97 -14.93 0.28
N LEU A 95 -1.79 -14.40 -0.61
CA LEU A 95 -3.05 -13.74 -0.27
C LEU A 95 -4.27 -14.48 -0.79
N LYS A 96 -4.12 -15.71 -1.28
CA LYS A 96 -5.23 -16.49 -1.85
C LYS A 96 -6.33 -16.83 -0.84
N ASP A 97 -5.98 -16.86 0.45
CA ASP A 97 -6.88 -17.22 1.52
C ASP A 97 -7.50 -16.05 2.27
N VAL A 98 -7.16 -14.79 1.88
CA VAL A 98 -7.74 -13.64 2.56
C VAL A 98 -9.17 -13.40 2.10
N SER A 99 -10.01 -12.96 3.04
CA SER A 99 -11.42 -12.66 2.80
C SER A 99 -11.68 -11.17 2.57
N GLY A 100 -10.70 -10.33 2.82
CA GLY A 100 -10.77 -8.89 2.63
C GLY A 100 -9.42 -8.26 2.89
N PHE A 101 -9.31 -6.96 2.63
CA PHE A 101 -8.07 -6.23 2.84
C PHE A 101 -8.35 -4.80 3.27
N VAL A 102 -7.67 -4.34 4.32
CA VAL A 102 -7.77 -2.96 4.80
C VAL A 102 -6.45 -2.24 4.51
N VAL A 103 -6.54 -1.15 3.78
CA VAL A 103 -5.36 -0.44 3.28
C VAL A 103 -5.23 0.95 3.90
N CYS A 104 -3.99 1.43 4.00
CA CYS A 104 -3.70 2.78 4.45
C CYS A 104 -4.06 3.79 3.36
N ALA A 105 -4.98 4.69 3.66
CA ALA A 105 -5.41 5.73 2.72
C ALA A 105 -4.26 6.65 2.33
N LYS A 106 -4.29 7.14 1.10
CA LYS A 106 -3.34 8.12 0.55
C LYS A 106 -1.92 7.61 0.33
N SER A 107 -1.64 6.37 0.69
CA SER A 107 -0.32 5.77 0.51
C SER A 107 -0.06 5.49 -0.97
N PRO A 108 1.12 5.85 -1.52
CA PRO A 108 1.46 5.51 -2.91
C PRO A 108 1.63 4.00 -3.14
N SER A 109 1.76 3.21 -2.08
CA SER A 109 1.81 1.74 -2.15
C SER A 109 0.44 1.12 -1.92
N CYS A 110 -0.30 1.59 -0.91
CA CYS A 110 -1.48 0.91 -0.37
C CYS A 110 -2.81 1.61 -0.62
N GLY A 111 -2.83 2.90 -0.93
CA GLY A 111 -4.10 3.63 -1.07
C GLY A 111 -4.98 3.06 -2.18
N MET A 112 -6.24 2.76 -1.88
CA MET A 112 -7.14 2.14 -2.86
C MET A 112 -7.73 3.13 -3.84
N GLU A 113 -7.73 4.40 -3.49
CA GLU A 113 -8.28 5.48 -4.32
C GLU A 113 -7.73 6.82 -3.88
N ARG A 114 -7.89 7.84 -4.73
CA ARG A 114 -7.58 9.24 -4.42
C ARG A 114 -6.14 9.47 -3.94
N VAL A 115 -5.22 8.67 -4.41
CA VAL A 115 -3.81 8.89 -4.14
C VAL A 115 -3.32 10.03 -5.03
N ARG A 116 -2.60 10.97 -4.42
CA ARG A 116 -2.03 12.11 -5.16
C ARG A 116 -1.04 11.62 -6.21
N VAL A 117 -1.18 12.13 -7.44
CA VAL A 117 -0.23 11.88 -8.52
C VAL A 117 0.42 13.21 -8.89
N TYR A 118 1.73 13.24 -8.91
CA TYR A 118 2.52 14.43 -9.25
C TYR A 118 2.89 14.39 -10.73
N ASP A 119 3.18 15.55 -11.32
CA ASP A 119 3.72 15.58 -12.68
C ASP A 119 5.26 15.46 -12.66
N GLU A 120 5.87 15.35 -13.82
CA GLU A 120 7.33 15.22 -13.95
C GLU A 120 8.11 16.43 -13.47
N ASN A 121 7.46 17.59 -13.33
CA ASN A 121 8.06 18.82 -12.83
C ASN A 121 7.92 18.94 -11.30
N GLY A 122 7.33 17.95 -10.65
CA GLY A 122 7.13 17.95 -9.20
C GLY A 122 5.90 18.71 -8.74
N ASN A 123 5.05 19.16 -9.67
CA ASN A 123 3.81 19.86 -9.34
C ASN A 123 2.75 18.87 -8.88
N ARG A 124 1.92 19.29 -7.94
CA ARG A 124 0.78 18.50 -7.49
C ARG A 124 -0.24 18.31 -8.60
N GLY A 125 -0.46 17.07 -8.97
CA GLY A 125 -1.51 16.72 -9.90
C GLY A 125 -2.81 16.34 -9.19
N ARG A 126 -3.62 15.54 -9.87
CA ARG A 126 -4.93 15.10 -9.36
C ARG A 126 -4.77 14.03 -8.28
N LYS A 127 -5.79 13.92 -7.44
CA LYS A 127 -5.93 12.81 -6.50
C LYS A 127 -6.75 11.69 -7.17
N ASP A 128 -6.19 11.09 -8.21
CA ASP A 128 -6.85 10.06 -9.01
C ASP A 128 -6.04 8.76 -9.09
N GLY A 129 -5.00 8.63 -8.29
CA GLY A 129 -4.14 7.46 -8.31
C GLY A 129 -4.58 6.34 -7.39
N VAL A 130 -4.00 5.19 -7.62
CA VAL A 130 -4.14 3.98 -6.80
C VAL A 130 -2.75 3.51 -6.42
N GLY A 131 -2.55 3.15 -5.16
CA GLY A 131 -1.28 2.61 -4.70
C GLY A 131 -0.88 1.37 -5.50
N LEU A 132 0.40 1.24 -5.82
CA LEU A 132 0.85 0.17 -6.74
C LEU A 132 0.55 -1.23 -6.23
N PHE A 133 0.75 -1.49 -4.94
CA PHE A 133 0.43 -2.80 -4.36
C PHE A 133 -1.08 -3.08 -4.43
N THR A 134 -1.89 -2.11 -4.04
CA THR A 134 -3.34 -2.27 -4.01
C THR A 134 -3.92 -2.38 -5.41
N SER A 135 -3.35 -1.69 -6.39
CA SER A 135 -3.74 -1.84 -7.80
C SER A 135 -3.58 -3.29 -8.27
N THR A 136 -2.45 -3.91 -7.97
CA THR A 136 -2.20 -5.31 -8.29
C THR A 136 -3.19 -6.23 -7.55
N LEU A 137 -3.43 -5.96 -6.28
CA LEU A 137 -4.37 -6.72 -5.45
C LEU A 137 -5.77 -6.70 -6.02
N MET A 138 -6.28 -5.52 -6.38
CA MET A 138 -7.64 -5.35 -6.90
C MET A 138 -7.79 -5.93 -8.32
N GLU A 139 -6.72 -5.91 -9.10
CA GLU A 139 -6.71 -6.52 -10.42
C GLU A 139 -6.69 -8.04 -10.34
N LYS A 140 -5.87 -8.60 -9.47
CA LYS A 140 -5.75 -10.06 -9.29
C LYS A 140 -6.97 -10.67 -8.64
N PHE A 141 -7.52 -10.02 -7.65
CA PHE A 141 -8.68 -10.49 -6.88
C PHE A 141 -9.82 -9.49 -6.98
N SER A 142 -10.44 -9.41 -8.17
CA SER A 142 -11.46 -8.40 -8.46
C SER A 142 -12.71 -8.50 -7.58
N TRP A 143 -12.93 -9.66 -6.96
CA TRP A 143 -14.05 -9.92 -6.05
C TRP A 143 -13.74 -9.56 -4.58
N LEU A 144 -12.48 -9.28 -4.26
CA LEU A 144 -12.05 -9.09 -2.88
C LEU A 144 -12.50 -7.72 -2.34
N PRO A 145 -13.19 -7.67 -1.18
CA PRO A 145 -13.48 -6.40 -0.52
C PRO A 145 -12.19 -5.71 -0.08
N VAL A 146 -12.03 -4.45 -0.46
CA VAL A 146 -10.89 -3.60 -0.08
C VAL A 146 -11.46 -2.30 0.50
N GLU A 147 -11.00 -1.93 1.70
CA GLU A 147 -11.40 -0.71 2.39
C GLU A 147 -10.21 0.15 2.80
#